data_57b6b637499cf82c69d2ff1589869a0b
#
_entry.id   57b6b637499cf82c69d2ff1589869a0b
#
_cell.length_a   1.000
_cell.length_b   1.000
_cell.length_c   1.000
_cell.angle_alpha   90.00
_cell.angle_beta   90.00
_cell.angle_gamma   90.00
#
_symmetry.space_group_name_H-M   'P 1'
#
loop_
_entity.id
_entity.type
_entity.pdbx_description
1 polymer ?
#
loop_
_entity_poly.entity_id
_entity_poly.type
_entity_poly.pdbx_seq_one_letter_code
_entity_poly.pdbx_strand_id
1 'polypeptide(L)'
;MANSIPRAEHPNPQFERESWLNLNGEWEFEIDNSVSGRERGLQNAEHLSSKIVVPFCPESRLSGVENTDFMNCVWYRREIEISESELEGIVILHFGAVDYDATVYINGEEAMHHKGGYVSFAGDITKFLKAGKNSIAVEARDDVRNPLIPRGKQSERLHSHDCDYTRTTGIWQTVWVEFVPKSYIKSIKLFPNPESSSVAFS
;
A
#
# COMPACT_ATOMS: atom_id res chain seq x y z
N MET A 1 -24.05 11.46 3.52
CA MET A 1 -23.52 11.00 2.22
C MET A 1 -22.69 9.77 2.53
N ALA A 2 -22.97 8.61 1.90
CA ALA A 2 -22.14 7.44 2.08
C ALA A 2 -20.72 7.80 1.61
N ASN A 3 -19.71 7.59 2.46
CA ASN A 3 -18.32 7.76 2.06
C ASN A 3 -18.02 6.78 0.92
N SER A 4 -17.99 7.29 -0.32
CA SER A 4 -17.57 6.48 -1.46
C SER A 4 -16.08 6.16 -1.27
N ILE A 5 -15.71 4.88 -1.41
CA ILE A 5 -14.31 4.47 -1.39
C ILE A 5 -13.60 5.17 -2.56
N PRO A 6 -12.52 5.93 -2.33
CA PRO A 6 -11.76 6.54 -3.42
C PRO A 6 -11.08 5.45 -4.25
N ARG A 7 -11.08 5.60 -5.58
CA ARG A 7 -10.55 4.58 -6.48
C ARG A 7 -11.19 3.21 -6.19
N ALA A 8 -12.52 3.16 -6.27
CA ALA A 8 -13.30 1.97 -5.94
C ALA A 8 -13.17 0.84 -6.96
N GLU A 9 -12.69 1.15 -8.18
CA GLU A 9 -12.44 0.18 -9.25
C GLU A 9 -11.36 -0.83 -8.87
N HIS A 10 -11.45 -2.05 -9.40
CA HIS A 10 -10.39 -3.05 -9.23
C HIS A 10 -9.09 -2.54 -9.88
N PRO A 11 -7.94 -2.49 -9.16
CA PRO A 11 -6.71 -1.87 -9.66
C PRO A 11 -6.04 -2.67 -10.79
N ASN A 12 -6.42 -3.95 -10.96
CA ASN A 12 -5.95 -4.80 -12.06
C ASN A 12 -7.15 -5.38 -12.83
N PRO A 13 -7.86 -4.59 -13.67
CA PRO A 13 -9.08 -5.03 -14.33
C PRO A 13 -8.87 -6.14 -15.37
N GLN A 14 -7.65 -6.39 -15.84
CA GLN A 14 -7.31 -7.49 -16.74
C GLN A 14 -7.13 -8.81 -16.02
N PHE A 15 -7.04 -8.78 -14.70
CA PHE A 15 -6.82 -9.96 -13.86
C PHE A 15 -7.55 -9.82 -12.53
N GLU A 16 -8.83 -9.50 -12.61
CA GLU A 16 -9.71 -9.32 -11.47
C GLU A 16 -10.05 -10.66 -10.82
N ARG A 17 -10.12 -10.65 -9.47
CA ARG A 17 -10.57 -11.80 -8.68
C ARG A 17 -12.05 -11.66 -8.35
N GLU A 18 -12.74 -12.78 -8.27
CA GLU A 18 -14.14 -12.82 -7.88
C GLU A 18 -14.36 -12.31 -6.44
N SER A 19 -13.43 -12.65 -5.54
CA SER A 19 -13.48 -12.22 -4.14
C SER A 19 -12.27 -11.34 -3.81
N TRP A 20 -12.53 -10.06 -3.50
CA TRP A 20 -11.53 -9.09 -3.12
C TRP A 20 -12.12 -7.98 -2.24
N LEU A 21 -11.26 -7.27 -1.52
CA LEU A 21 -11.64 -6.17 -0.64
C LEU A 21 -10.75 -4.97 -0.93
N ASN A 22 -11.36 -3.84 -1.33
CA ASN A 22 -10.65 -2.58 -1.48
C ASN A 22 -10.38 -1.97 -0.10
N LEU A 23 -9.12 -1.69 0.20
CA LEU A 23 -8.69 -1.09 1.46
C LEU A 23 -8.41 0.41 1.35
N ASN A 24 -8.78 1.07 0.26
CA ASN A 24 -8.72 2.53 0.18
C ASN A 24 -9.73 3.18 1.15
N GLY A 25 -9.54 4.45 1.40
CA GLY A 25 -10.36 5.23 2.33
C GLY A 25 -9.60 5.61 3.59
N GLU A 26 -10.28 5.78 4.70
CA GLU A 26 -9.67 6.25 5.93
C GLU A 26 -8.77 5.20 6.57
N TRP A 27 -7.53 5.61 6.87
CA TRP A 27 -6.57 4.90 7.70
C TRP A 27 -6.15 5.81 8.85
N GLU A 28 -5.72 5.23 9.96
CA GLU A 28 -4.97 5.95 10.98
C GLU A 28 -3.56 6.22 10.47
N PHE A 29 -2.97 7.33 10.90
CA PHE A 29 -1.73 7.85 10.33
C PHE A 29 -0.85 8.55 11.38
N GLU A 30 0.46 8.45 11.24
CA GLU A 30 1.42 9.19 12.05
C GLU A 30 2.68 9.53 11.27
N ILE A 31 3.15 10.78 11.39
CA ILE A 31 4.46 11.22 10.87
C ILE A 31 5.51 10.94 11.94
N ASP A 32 6.54 10.17 11.59
CA ASP A 32 7.62 9.75 12.47
C ASP A 32 8.99 10.20 11.93
N ASN A 33 9.25 11.49 11.96
CA ASN A 33 10.50 12.07 11.45
C ASN A 33 11.75 11.59 12.19
N SER A 34 11.61 11.11 13.41
CA SER A 34 12.70 10.54 14.22
C SER A 34 12.99 9.07 13.90
N VAL A 35 12.14 8.43 13.08
CA VAL A 35 12.23 7.00 12.71
C VAL A 35 12.28 6.10 13.96
N SER A 36 11.53 6.47 15.00
CA SER A 36 11.47 5.80 16.29
C SER A 36 10.24 4.89 16.47
N GLY A 37 9.38 4.80 15.46
CA GLY A 37 8.09 4.12 15.57
C GLY A 37 8.20 2.67 15.99
N ARG A 38 9.20 1.93 15.50
CA ARG A 38 9.43 0.53 15.92
C ARG A 38 9.77 0.42 17.40
N GLU A 39 10.61 1.33 17.94
CA GLU A 39 10.98 1.36 19.35
C GLU A 39 9.79 1.75 20.23
N ARG A 40 8.91 2.62 19.71
CA ARG A 40 7.65 2.99 20.37
C ARG A 40 6.56 1.93 20.24
N GLY A 41 6.79 0.89 19.45
CA GLY A 41 5.85 -0.22 19.26
C GLY A 41 4.65 0.12 18.36
N LEU A 42 4.80 1.05 17.40
CA LEU A 42 3.68 1.49 16.54
C LEU A 42 3.09 0.35 15.70
N GLN A 43 3.85 -0.70 15.40
CA GLN A 43 3.35 -1.90 14.73
C GLN A 43 2.27 -2.64 15.56
N ASN A 44 2.22 -2.43 16.87
CA ASN A 44 1.26 -3.01 17.82
C ASN A 44 0.30 -1.97 18.41
N ALA A 45 0.38 -0.71 17.98
CA ALA A 45 -0.45 0.35 18.53
C ALA A 45 -1.95 0.06 18.27
N GLU A 46 -2.79 0.34 19.25
CA GLU A 46 -4.25 0.27 19.06
C GLU A 46 -4.73 1.42 18.17
N HIS A 47 -4.09 2.60 18.27
CA HIS A 47 -4.40 3.79 17.49
C HIS A 47 -3.14 4.56 17.14
N LEU A 48 -3.17 5.28 16.00
CA LEU A 48 -2.19 6.29 15.64
C LEU A 48 -2.76 7.69 15.87
N SER A 49 -1.90 8.70 15.86
CA SER A 49 -2.22 10.06 16.32
C SER A 49 -3.16 10.86 15.42
N SER A 50 -3.29 10.48 14.14
CA SER A 50 -4.08 11.21 13.13
C SER A 50 -4.70 10.25 12.11
N LYS A 51 -5.26 10.80 11.03
CA LYS A 51 -5.93 10.06 9.96
C LYS A 51 -5.46 10.53 8.60
N ILE A 52 -5.57 9.64 7.61
CA ILE A 52 -5.26 9.90 6.21
C ILE A 52 -6.27 9.16 5.31
N VAL A 53 -6.54 9.70 4.13
CA VAL A 53 -7.35 9.02 3.10
C VAL A 53 -6.42 8.37 2.06
N VAL A 54 -6.26 7.06 2.14
CA VAL A 54 -5.55 6.24 1.13
C VAL A 54 -6.44 6.12 -0.12
N PRO A 55 -5.90 6.20 -1.35
CA PRO A 55 -4.49 6.09 -1.74
C PRO A 55 -3.79 7.44 -1.98
N PHE A 56 -4.19 8.49 -1.33
CA PHE A 56 -3.58 9.80 -1.51
C PHE A 56 -2.40 9.98 -0.57
N CYS A 57 -1.24 10.37 -1.12
CA CYS A 57 -0.05 10.65 -0.31
C CYS A 57 -0.27 11.84 0.64
N PRO A 58 0.44 11.90 1.78
CA PRO A 58 0.23 12.94 2.80
C PRO A 58 0.45 14.37 2.28
N GLU A 59 1.19 14.57 1.21
CA GLU A 59 1.38 15.88 0.57
C GLU A 59 0.12 16.37 -0.18
N SER A 60 -0.75 15.44 -0.57
CA SER A 60 -1.97 15.75 -1.33
C SER A 60 -3.08 16.30 -0.43
N ARG A 61 -3.82 17.32 -0.91
CA ARG A 61 -5.08 17.77 -0.25
C ARG A 61 -6.11 16.67 -0.11
N LEU A 62 -6.14 15.74 -1.07
CA LEU A 62 -7.12 14.64 -1.08
C LEU A 62 -6.87 13.64 0.03
N SER A 63 -5.66 13.60 0.60
CA SER A 63 -5.34 12.76 1.74
C SER A 63 -5.97 13.26 3.05
N GLY A 64 -6.32 14.55 3.11
CA GLY A 64 -6.75 15.22 4.34
C GLY A 64 -5.60 15.63 5.27
N VAL A 65 -4.34 15.31 4.94
CA VAL A 65 -3.14 15.69 5.71
C VAL A 65 -2.55 16.99 5.17
N GLU A 66 -2.38 17.10 3.86
CA GLU A 66 -1.87 18.29 3.15
C GLU A 66 -0.53 18.82 3.72
N ASN A 67 0.38 17.90 4.07
CA ASN A 67 1.69 18.23 4.60
C ASN A 67 2.76 18.08 3.52
N THR A 68 3.38 19.20 3.11
CA THR A 68 4.45 19.24 2.11
C THR A 68 5.86 19.35 2.70
N ASP A 69 6.01 19.27 4.02
CA ASP A 69 7.31 19.17 4.67
C ASP A 69 8.00 17.83 4.39
N PHE A 70 9.29 17.75 4.70
CA PHE A 70 9.99 16.47 4.61
C PHE A 70 9.50 15.50 5.68
N MET A 71 9.16 14.30 5.27
CA MET A 71 8.71 13.22 6.12
C MET A 71 9.62 12.01 5.92
N ASN A 72 10.56 11.79 6.85
CA ASN A 72 11.54 10.70 6.73
C ASN A 72 10.91 9.31 6.93
N CYS A 73 9.82 9.26 7.68
CA CYS A 73 9.07 8.05 7.96
C CYS A 73 7.61 8.40 8.27
N VAL A 74 6.71 7.58 7.80
CA VAL A 74 5.28 7.66 8.10
C VAL A 74 4.74 6.28 8.44
N TRP A 75 3.73 6.25 9.31
CA TRP A 75 3.04 5.04 9.71
C TRP A 75 1.57 5.10 9.34
N TYR A 76 1.05 3.98 8.90
CA TYR A 76 -0.36 3.75 8.59
C TYR A 76 -0.86 2.59 9.44
N ARG A 77 -2.14 2.65 9.83
CA ARG A 77 -2.81 1.54 10.49
C ARG A 77 -4.26 1.43 10.03
N ARG A 78 -4.72 0.20 9.82
CA ARG A 78 -6.12 -0.10 9.52
C ARG A 78 -6.52 -1.44 10.14
N GLU A 79 -7.78 -1.51 10.60
CA GLU A 79 -8.39 -2.79 10.94
C GLU A 79 -9.14 -3.36 9.74
N ILE A 80 -9.08 -4.68 9.62
CA ILE A 80 -9.89 -5.48 8.69
C ILE A 80 -10.55 -6.61 9.45
N GLU A 81 -11.69 -7.04 8.98
CA GLU A 81 -12.40 -8.19 9.53
C GLU A 81 -12.33 -9.34 8.52
N ILE A 82 -11.91 -10.52 8.98
CA ILE A 82 -11.71 -11.71 8.15
C ILE A 82 -12.59 -12.81 8.70
N SER A 83 -13.40 -13.43 7.83
CA SER A 83 -14.25 -14.57 8.19
C SER A 83 -13.45 -15.88 8.23
N GLU A 84 -14.00 -16.91 8.90
CA GLU A 84 -13.41 -18.26 8.87
C GLU A 84 -13.33 -18.82 7.46
N SER A 85 -14.35 -18.59 6.63
CA SER A 85 -14.38 -19.06 5.24
C SER A 85 -13.32 -18.44 4.35
N GLU A 86 -12.94 -17.17 4.60
CA GLU A 86 -11.85 -16.51 3.86
C GLU A 86 -10.47 -17.08 4.21
N LEU A 87 -10.32 -17.69 5.39
CA LEU A 87 -9.09 -18.35 5.82
C LEU A 87 -8.95 -19.79 5.29
N GLU A 88 -9.96 -20.36 4.66
CA GLU A 88 -9.86 -21.69 4.03
C GLU A 88 -8.95 -21.70 2.80
N GLY A 89 -8.81 -20.54 2.14
CA GLY A 89 -7.96 -20.28 0.99
C GLY A 89 -6.63 -19.62 1.34
N ILE A 90 -6.21 -18.73 0.46
CA ILE A 90 -5.03 -17.88 0.61
C ILE A 90 -5.50 -16.42 0.56
N VAL A 91 -4.99 -15.61 1.47
CA VAL A 91 -5.26 -14.18 1.56
C VAL A 91 -4.03 -13.41 1.10
N ILE A 92 -4.16 -12.67 -0.01
CA ILE A 92 -3.06 -11.91 -0.60
C ILE A 92 -3.31 -10.43 -0.40
N LEU A 93 -2.39 -9.76 0.31
CA LEU A 93 -2.41 -8.31 0.47
C LEU A 93 -1.55 -7.66 -0.61
N HIS A 94 -2.12 -6.68 -1.29
CA HIS A 94 -1.50 -5.96 -2.40
C HIS A 94 -1.35 -4.48 -2.10
N PHE A 95 -0.25 -3.92 -2.57
CA PHE A 95 0.00 -2.48 -2.64
C PHE A 95 0.34 -2.10 -4.08
N GLY A 96 -0.37 -1.13 -4.64
CA GLY A 96 -0.08 -0.61 -5.97
C GLY A 96 1.27 0.12 -6.00
N ALA A 97 1.56 0.92 -4.98
CA ALA A 97 2.88 1.48 -4.71
C ALA A 97 2.95 2.11 -3.32
N VAL A 98 4.14 2.04 -2.71
CA VAL A 98 4.49 2.72 -1.45
C VAL A 98 5.90 3.31 -1.60
N ASP A 99 6.05 4.62 -1.47
CA ASP A 99 7.34 5.28 -1.55
C ASP A 99 7.94 5.44 -0.16
N TYR A 100 9.13 4.94 0.13
CA TYR A 100 10.03 4.16 -0.72
C TYR A 100 10.31 2.77 -0.12
N ASP A 101 10.71 2.68 1.18
CA ASP A 101 11.08 1.47 1.91
C ASP A 101 9.92 1.10 2.85
N ALA A 102 9.12 0.14 2.43
CA ALA A 102 7.89 -0.27 3.09
C ALA A 102 8.06 -1.55 3.90
N THR A 103 7.70 -1.52 5.17
CA THR A 103 7.54 -2.72 6.00
C THR A 103 6.09 -2.85 6.44
N VAL A 104 5.49 -4.00 6.18
CA VAL A 104 4.09 -4.28 6.48
C VAL A 104 4.01 -5.27 7.62
N TYR A 105 3.19 -4.94 8.61
CA TYR A 105 2.93 -5.77 9.78
C TYR A 105 1.47 -6.20 9.79
N ILE A 106 1.22 -7.46 10.11
CA ILE A 106 -0.12 -8.00 10.36
C ILE A 106 -0.19 -8.47 11.81
N ASN A 107 -1.11 -7.91 12.58
CA ASN A 107 -1.22 -8.20 14.01
C ASN A 107 0.11 -8.01 14.78
N GLY A 108 0.92 -7.04 14.35
CA GLY A 108 2.21 -6.71 14.95
C GLY A 108 3.39 -7.54 14.46
N GLU A 109 3.17 -8.58 13.67
CA GLU A 109 4.23 -9.41 13.09
C GLU A 109 4.60 -8.90 11.69
N GLU A 110 5.90 -8.82 11.38
CA GLU A 110 6.39 -8.42 10.06
C GLU A 110 6.01 -9.47 9.01
N ALA A 111 5.16 -9.09 8.08
CA ALA A 111 4.64 -9.97 7.02
C ALA A 111 5.35 -9.75 5.67
N MET A 112 5.69 -8.50 5.34
CA MET A 112 6.31 -8.14 4.06
C MET A 112 7.28 -6.98 4.23
N HIS A 113 8.30 -6.96 3.37
CA HIS A 113 9.21 -5.82 3.20
C HIS A 113 9.45 -5.58 1.71
N HIS A 114 9.40 -4.32 1.27
CA HIS A 114 9.59 -3.93 -0.13
C HIS A 114 10.33 -2.61 -0.24
N LYS A 115 11.19 -2.50 -1.26
CA LYS A 115 11.86 -1.24 -1.65
C LYS A 115 11.54 -0.93 -3.10
N GLY A 116 11.03 0.26 -3.34
CA GLY A 116 10.72 0.74 -4.69
C GLY A 116 9.41 1.54 -4.73
N GLY A 117 9.48 2.87 -4.86
CA GLY A 117 8.34 3.76 -4.78
C GLY A 117 7.34 3.67 -5.95
N TYR A 118 7.69 2.98 -7.03
CA TYR A 118 6.92 2.98 -8.28
C TYR A 118 6.49 1.59 -8.74
N VAL A 119 6.75 0.57 -7.92
CA VAL A 119 6.49 -0.84 -8.27
C VAL A 119 5.50 -1.43 -7.29
N SER A 120 4.48 -2.11 -7.82
CA SER A 120 3.54 -2.86 -7.00
C SER A 120 4.20 -4.08 -6.34
N PHE A 121 3.72 -4.42 -5.15
CA PHE A 121 4.12 -5.64 -4.45
C PHE A 121 2.93 -6.29 -3.76
N ALA A 122 3.05 -7.57 -3.51
CA ALA A 122 2.01 -8.34 -2.83
C ALA A 122 2.63 -9.52 -2.06
N GLY A 123 1.92 -9.98 -1.04
CA GLY A 123 2.33 -11.14 -0.26
C GLY A 123 1.16 -11.92 0.32
N ASP A 124 1.39 -13.22 0.50
CA ASP A 124 0.48 -14.09 1.23
C ASP A 124 0.58 -13.78 2.72
N ILE A 125 -0.52 -13.27 3.28
CA ILE A 125 -0.62 -12.91 4.69
C ILE A 125 -1.42 -13.91 5.52
N THR A 126 -1.88 -15.01 4.92
CA THR A 126 -2.81 -15.98 5.54
C THR A 126 -2.35 -16.44 6.92
N LYS A 127 -1.07 -16.79 7.05
CA LYS A 127 -0.53 -17.31 8.32
C LYS A 127 -0.51 -16.33 9.49
N PHE A 128 -0.63 -15.03 9.19
CA PHE A 128 -0.64 -13.96 10.18
C PHE A 128 -2.05 -13.55 10.61
N LEU A 129 -3.09 -14.04 9.90
CA LEU A 129 -4.48 -13.68 10.13
C LEU A 129 -5.17 -14.65 11.08
N LYS A 130 -6.21 -14.14 11.71
CA LYS A 130 -7.19 -14.91 12.50
C LYS A 130 -8.61 -14.53 12.07
N ALA A 131 -9.59 -15.38 12.33
CA ALA A 131 -10.99 -15.02 12.17
C ALA A 131 -11.35 -13.84 13.09
N GLY A 132 -12.17 -12.91 12.56
CA GLY A 132 -12.52 -11.65 13.21
C GLY A 132 -11.55 -10.53 12.89
N LYS A 133 -11.32 -9.65 13.85
CA LYS A 133 -10.50 -8.43 13.69
C LYS A 133 -9.02 -8.71 13.58
N ASN A 134 -8.41 -8.10 12.57
CA ASN A 134 -6.97 -8.10 12.34
C ASN A 134 -6.50 -6.66 12.09
N SER A 135 -5.26 -6.34 12.48
CA SER A 135 -4.63 -5.06 12.20
C SER A 135 -3.59 -5.18 11.10
N ILE A 136 -3.61 -4.20 10.20
CA ILE A 136 -2.54 -3.96 9.23
C ILE A 136 -1.84 -2.68 9.66
N ALA A 137 -0.52 -2.73 9.86
CA ALA A 137 0.30 -1.55 10.03
C ALA A 137 1.36 -1.49 8.94
N VAL A 138 1.66 -0.28 8.44
CA VAL A 138 2.66 -0.05 7.41
C VAL A 138 3.60 1.05 7.88
N GLU A 139 4.89 0.74 7.95
CA GLU A 139 5.96 1.72 8.06
C GLU A 139 6.46 2.03 6.65
N ALA A 140 6.50 3.29 6.26
CA ALA A 140 7.10 3.73 5.01
C ALA A 140 8.19 4.76 5.31
N ARG A 141 9.44 4.43 4.94
CA ARG A 141 10.60 5.31 5.09
C ARG A 141 10.98 5.88 3.74
N ASP A 142 11.08 7.18 3.67
CA ASP A 142 11.47 7.88 2.45
C ASP A 142 12.36 9.10 2.77
N ASP A 143 13.64 8.98 2.46
CA ASP A 143 14.57 10.11 2.50
C ASP A 143 14.92 10.53 1.07
N VAL A 144 14.08 11.36 0.48
CA VAL A 144 14.22 11.86 -0.90
C VAL A 144 15.56 12.60 -1.14
N ARG A 145 16.26 13.02 -0.09
CA ARG A 145 17.59 13.64 -0.17
C ARG A 145 18.74 12.64 -0.18
N ASN A 146 18.45 11.36 0.06
CA ASN A 146 19.44 10.30 -0.03
C ASN A 146 19.74 10.02 -1.52
N PRO A 147 20.96 10.23 -2.01
CA PRO A 147 21.28 10.04 -3.42
C PRO A 147 21.26 8.57 -3.88
N LEU A 148 21.10 7.63 -2.96
CA LEU A 148 21.00 6.20 -3.24
C LEU A 148 19.55 5.72 -3.45
N ILE A 149 18.56 6.59 -3.24
CA ILE A 149 17.15 6.30 -3.45
C ILE A 149 16.71 6.86 -4.81
N PRO A 150 16.11 6.05 -5.70
CA PRO A 150 15.56 6.53 -6.97
C PRO A 150 14.28 7.34 -6.73
N ARG A 151 14.41 8.64 -6.65
CA ARG A 151 13.32 9.58 -6.35
C ARG A 151 12.50 10.04 -7.56
N GLY A 152 12.93 9.69 -8.78
CA GLY A 152 12.30 10.21 -10.00
C GLY A 152 12.40 11.75 -10.08
N LYS A 153 11.27 12.41 -10.32
CA LYS A 153 11.15 13.88 -10.35
C LYS A 153 10.69 14.50 -9.02
N GLN A 154 10.96 13.86 -7.90
CA GLN A 154 10.66 14.43 -6.59
C GLN A 154 11.74 15.41 -6.16
N SER A 155 11.33 16.60 -5.71
CA SER A 155 12.26 17.67 -5.31
C SER A 155 12.95 17.35 -3.98
N GLU A 156 14.27 17.46 -3.94
CA GLU A 156 15.07 17.45 -2.70
C GLU A 156 14.98 18.78 -1.94
N ARG A 157 14.34 19.80 -2.53
CA ARG A 157 14.04 21.08 -1.91
C ARG A 157 12.64 21.11 -1.36
N LEU A 158 12.36 22.02 -0.44
CA LEU A 158 11.03 22.15 0.15
C LEU A 158 9.95 22.43 -0.91
N HIS A 159 10.26 23.26 -1.88
CA HIS A 159 9.36 23.61 -2.96
C HIS A 159 9.76 22.94 -4.28
N SER A 160 8.79 22.74 -5.15
CA SER A 160 9.04 22.31 -6.53
C SER A 160 9.91 23.32 -7.26
N HIS A 161 10.78 22.85 -8.16
CA HIS A 161 11.67 23.69 -8.97
C HIS A 161 12.02 22.98 -10.27
N ASP A 162 12.28 23.76 -11.30
CA ASP A 162 12.60 23.27 -12.64
C ASP A 162 11.63 22.16 -13.10
N CYS A 163 12.10 20.93 -13.25
CA CYS A 163 11.29 19.76 -13.60
C CYS A 163 11.01 18.84 -12.41
N ASP A 164 11.36 19.23 -11.19
CA ASP A 164 11.12 18.46 -9.97
C ASP A 164 9.87 18.98 -9.23
N TYR A 165 9.02 18.05 -8.82
CA TYR A 165 7.72 18.31 -8.20
C TYR A 165 7.78 18.08 -6.68
N THR A 166 6.70 18.42 -5.99
CA THR A 166 6.50 18.03 -4.59
C THR A 166 6.66 16.52 -4.42
N ARG A 167 7.19 16.12 -3.28
CA ARG A 167 7.42 14.72 -2.91
C ARG A 167 6.14 13.91 -2.86
N THR A 168 6.32 12.61 -2.85
CA THR A 168 5.27 11.62 -2.63
C THR A 168 5.79 10.61 -1.62
N THR A 169 5.30 10.67 -0.38
CA THR A 169 5.75 9.80 0.70
C THR A 169 4.72 8.73 1.02
N GLY A 170 5.15 7.49 1.22
CA GLY A 170 4.31 6.40 1.67
C GLY A 170 3.33 5.87 0.64
N ILE A 171 2.13 5.47 1.06
CA ILE A 171 1.11 4.85 0.20
C ILE A 171 0.53 5.91 -0.74
N TRP A 172 0.65 5.69 -2.07
CA TRP A 172 0.10 6.59 -3.08
C TRP A 172 -0.68 5.89 -4.21
N GLN A 173 -0.80 4.56 -4.12
CA GLN A 173 -1.62 3.74 -5.00
C GLN A 173 -2.54 2.84 -4.17
N THR A 174 -3.57 2.28 -4.82
CA THR A 174 -4.58 1.42 -4.19
C THR A 174 -3.96 0.29 -3.36
N VAL A 175 -4.57 0.05 -2.20
CA VAL A 175 -4.31 -1.12 -1.35
C VAL A 175 -5.54 -2.02 -1.38
N TRP A 176 -5.34 -3.34 -1.57
CA TRP A 176 -6.45 -4.29 -1.61
C TRP A 176 -6.04 -5.68 -1.14
N VAL A 177 -7.02 -6.47 -0.80
CA VAL A 177 -6.86 -7.90 -0.45
C VAL A 177 -7.57 -8.74 -1.49
N GLU A 178 -6.99 -9.84 -1.90
CA GLU A 178 -7.61 -10.88 -2.72
C GLU A 178 -7.74 -12.17 -1.91
N PHE A 179 -8.90 -12.81 -2.00
CA PHE A 179 -9.17 -14.13 -1.42
C PHE A 179 -9.17 -15.16 -2.54
N VAL A 180 -8.20 -16.06 -2.53
CA VAL A 180 -8.02 -17.04 -3.60
C VAL A 180 -7.98 -18.47 -3.07
N PRO A 181 -8.41 -19.48 -3.84
CA PRO A 181 -8.28 -20.88 -3.43
C PRO A 181 -6.80 -21.27 -3.31
N LYS A 182 -6.51 -22.39 -2.65
CA LYS A 182 -5.14 -22.92 -2.49
C LYS A 182 -4.41 -23.16 -3.81
N SER A 183 -5.17 -23.40 -4.88
CA SER A 183 -4.64 -23.50 -6.25
C SER A 183 -5.26 -22.41 -7.09
N TYR A 184 -4.47 -21.45 -7.53
CA TYR A 184 -4.93 -20.32 -8.32
C TYR A 184 -3.88 -19.91 -9.37
N ILE A 185 -4.33 -19.24 -10.43
CA ILE A 185 -3.43 -18.64 -11.42
C ILE A 185 -2.79 -17.40 -10.79
N LYS A 186 -1.48 -17.41 -10.60
CA LYS A 186 -0.76 -16.30 -9.97
C LYS A 186 -0.59 -15.10 -10.90
N SER A 187 -0.29 -15.35 -12.18
CA SER A 187 -0.10 -14.33 -13.20
C SER A 187 -0.34 -14.90 -14.58
N ILE A 188 -0.65 -14.05 -15.54
CA ILE A 188 -0.79 -14.39 -16.94
C ILE A 188 0.08 -13.44 -17.76
N LYS A 189 0.85 -13.99 -18.71
CA LYS A 189 1.49 -13.22 -19.78
C LYS A 189 0.73 -13.42 -21.08
N LEU A 190 0.35 -12.32 -21.70
CA LEU A 190 -0.36 -12.31 -22.98
C LEU A 190 0.59 -11.90 -24.10
N PHE A 191 0.62 -12.69 -25.17
CA PHE A 191 1.45 -12.46 -26.35
C PHE A 191 0.54 -12.29 -27.58
N PRO A 192 0.09 -11.05 -27.87
CA PRO A 192 -0.77 -10.78 -29.02
C PRO A 192 0.01 -10.93 -30.33
N ASN A 193 -0.61 -11.60 -31.31
CA ASN A 193 -0.10 -11.68 -32.68
C ASN A 193 -1.18 -11.06 -33.63
N PRO A 194 -1.01 -9.78 -34.02
CA PRO A 194 -1.94 -9.10 -34.91
C PRO A 194 -2.07 -9.73 -36.29
N GLU A 195 -0.99 -10.32 -36.83
CA GLU A 195 -0.98 -10.91 -38.18
C GLU A 195 -1.88 -12.15 -38.26
N SER A 196 -1.91 -12.96 -37.22
CA SER A 196 -2.74 -14.16 -37.14
C SER A 196 -4.06 -13.94 -36.38
N SER A 197 -4.33 -12.70 -35.89
CA SER A 197 -5.48 -12.37 -35.04
C SER A 197 -5.63 -13.35 -33.86
N SER A 198 -4.49 -13.69 -33.22
CA SER A 198 -4.44 -14.65 -32.12
C SER A 198 -3.70 -14.07 -30.90
N VAL A 199 -3.95 -14.66 -29.74
CA VAL A 199 -3.23 -14.37 -28.49
C VAL A 199 -2.76 -15.68 -27.88
N ALA A 200 -1.44 -15.81 -27.68
CA ALA A 200 -0.90 -16.88 -26.87
C ALA A 200 -0.78 -16.39 -25.41
N PHE A 201 -0.88 -17.30 -24.46
CA PHE A 201 -0.70 -17.00 -23.04
C PHE A 201 0.13 -18.08 -22.34
N SER A 202 0.81 -17.69 -21.29
CA SER A 202 1.58 -18.58 -20.41
C SER A 202 1.42 -18.20 -18.96
#